data_cf2d418c37b5c2623d43fb01bc7b0512
#
_entry.id   cf2d418c37b5c2623d43fb01bc7b0512
#
_cell.length_a   1.000
_cell.length_b   1.000
_cell.length_c   1.000
_cell.angle_alpha   90.00
_cell.angle_beta   90.00
_cell.angle_gamma   90.00
#
_symmetry.space_group_name_H-M   'P 1'
#
loop_
_entity.id
_entity.type
_entity.pdbx_description
1 polymer ?
#
loop_
_entity_poly.entity_id
_entity_poly.type
_entity_poly.pdbx_seq_one_letter_code
_entity_poly.pdbx_strand_id
1 'polypeptide(L)'
;MFDSKKILLIGPYGQVGWELWHSTQPLGKVIIAGRGANQQLQAQINLADPDSIRRVIREIKPSIVLNAAAYTKVDKAEQESELVYRINAIAPGVLAEECLRLKALLIHYSTDYVFDGNHTNPY
;
A
#
# COMPACT_ATOMS: atom_id res chain seq x y z
N MET A 1 17.63 -13.25 -21.12
CA MET A 1 16.31 -13.28 -20.67
C MET A 1 16.11 -12.37 -19.49
N PHE A 2 15.01 -11.74 -19.46
CA PHE A 2 14.75 -10.80 -18.39
C PHE A 2 13.83 -11.44 -17.38
N ASP A 3 14.18 -11.29 -16.12
CA ASP A 3 13.26 -11.68 -15.10
C ASP A 3 12.14 -10.68 -15.06
N SER A 4 10.94 -11.16 -14.97
CA SER A 4 9.82 -10.27 -14.81
C SER A 4 9.95 -9.55 -13.49
N LYS A 5 9.77 -8.25 -13.52
CA LYS A 5 9.77 -7.49 -12.28
C LYS A 5 8.54 -7.86 -11.49
N LYS A 6 8.71 -8.00 -10.18
CA LYS A 6 7.59 -8.21 -9.29
C LYS A 6 7.15 -6.87 -8.77
N ILE A 7 5.88 -6.57 -8.97
CA ILE A 7 5.29 -5.34 -8.50
C ILE A 7 4.29 -5.70 -7.42
N LEU A 8 4.56 -5.27 -6.19
CA LEU A 8 3.65 -5.51 -5.08
C LEU A 8 2.71 -4.33 -4.97
N LEU A 9 1.44 -4.56 -5.18
CA LEU A 9 0.42 -3.52 -5.07
C LEU A 9 -0.38 -3.74 -3.80
N ILE A 10 -0.32 -2.80 -2.89
CA ILE A 10 -1.05 -2.87 -1.63
C ILE A 10 -2.28 -1.98 -1.75
N GLY A 11 -3.44 -2.52 -1.42
CA GLY A 11 -4.70 -1.80 -1.49
C GLY A 11 -5.31 -1.77 -2.89
N PRO A 12 -5.50 -2.94 -3.54
CA PRO A 12 -5.95 -2.96 -4.94
C PRO A 12 -7.42 -2.61 -5.13
N TYR A 13 -8.19 -2.55 -4.05
CA TYR A 13 -9.64 -2.37 -4.20
C TYR A 13 -10.11 -0.95 -3.98
N GLY A 14 -9.21 -0.02 -3.67
CA GLY A 14 -9.54 1.40 -3.70
C GLY A 14 -9.49 1.91 -5.12
N GLN A 15 -9.91 3.15 -5.33
CA GLN A 15 -9.96 3.70 -6.68
C GLN A 15 -8.59 3.75 -7.33
N VAL A 16 -7.61 4.29 -6.64
CA VAL A 16 -6.25 4.38 -7.18
C VAL A 16 -5.65 2.99 -7.34
N GLY A 17 -5.83 2.13 -6.34
CA GLY A 17 -5.30 0.78 -6.40
C GLY A 17 -5.87 -0.02 -7.55
N TRP A 18 -7.17 0.12 -7.80
CA TRP A 18 -7.82 -0.58 -8.91
C TRP A 18 -7.20 -0.18 -10.24
N GLU A 19 -7.00 1.12 -10.46
CA GLU A 19 -6.40 1.59 -11.69
C GLU A 19 -4.97 1.14 -11.83
N LEU A 20 -4.20 1.17 -10.75
CA LEU A 20 -2.82 0.71 -10.78
C LEU A 20 -2.74 -0.78 -11.07
N TRP A 21 -3.67 -1.58 -10.53
CA TRP A 21 -3.69 -3.00 -10.77
C TRP A 21 -3.78 -3.29 -12.26
N HIS A 22 -4.62 -2.54 -12.95
CA HIS A 22 -4.83 -2.78 -14.37
C HIS A 22 -3.74 -2.13 -15.23
N SER A 23 -3.31 -0.94 -14.87
CA SER A 23 -2.36 -0.21 -15.72
C SER A 23 -0.94 -0.75 -15.62
N THR A 24 -0.59 -1.45 -14.53
CA THR A 24 0.77 -1.93 -14.37
C THR A 24 0.97 -3.37 -14.87
N GLN A 25 -0.10 -4.03 -15.31
CA GLN A 25 0.02 -5.40 -15.79
C GLN A 25 1.12 -5.57 -16.86
N PRO A 26 1.25 -4.66 -17.84
CA PRO A 26 2.28 -4.84 -18.84
C PRO A 26 3.70 -4.66 -18.32
N LEU A 27 3.87 -4.10 -17.13
CA LEU A 27 5.20 -3.78 -16.63
C LEU A 27 5.88 -4.92 -15.93
N GLY A 28 5.14 -5.93 -15.53
CA GLY A 28 5.71 -7.06 -14.81
C GLY A 28 4.64 -7.90 -14.15
N LYS A 29 5.06 -8.73 -13.20
CA LYS A 29 4.12 -9.57 -12.47
C LYS A 29 3.55 -8.76 -11.30
N VAL A 30 2.28 -8.45 -11.36
CA VAL A 30 1.62 -7.68 -10.29
C VAL A 30 1.05 -8.64 -9.26
N ILE A 31 1.47 -8.46 -8.01
CA ILE A 31 1.00 -9.26 -6.88
C ILE A 31 0.19 -8.33 -6.02
N ILE A 32 -1.10 -8.63 -5.84
CA ILE A 32 -1.97 -7.76 -5.05
C ILE A 32 -2.02 -8.26 -3.61
N ALA A 33 -1.91 -7.33 -2.69
CA ALA A 33 -1.91 -7.62 -1.27
C ALA A 33 -2.87 -6.70 -0.54
N GLY A 34 -3.51 -7.22 0.48
CA GLY A 34 -4.45 -6.45 1.28
C GLY A 34 -4.92 -7.28 2.45
N ARG A 35 -5.99 -6.82 3.10
CA ARG A 35 -6.56 -7.53 4.23
C ARG A 35 -7.89 -8.15 3.82
N GLY A 36 -8.25 -9.22 4.49
CA GLY A 36 -9.56 -9.80 4.33
C GLY A 36 -9.56 -11.08 3.55
N ALA A 37 -10.76 -11.59 3.30
CA ALA A 37 -10.94 -12.91 2.74
C ALA A 37 -11.19 -12.90 1.23
N ASN A 38 -10.84 -11.82 0.55
CA ASN A 38 -11.08 -11.75 -0.88
C ASN A 38 -10.14 -12.70 -1.59
N GLN A 39 -10.71 -13.56 -2.43
CA GLN A 39 -9.95 -14.62 -3.08
C GLN A 39 -8.99 -14.11 -4.15
N GLN A 40 -9.15 -12.89 -4.59
CA GLN A 40 -8.24 -12.34 -5.60
C GLN A 40 -6.91 -11.88 -4.99
N LEU A 41 -6.87 -11.68 -3.67
CA LEU A 41 -5.63 -11.28 -3.03
C LEU A 41 -4.63 -12.42 -3.07
N GLN A 42 -3.41 -12.11 -3.48
CA GLN A 42 -2.34 -13.09 -3.55
C GLN A 42 -1.48 -13.08 -2.29
N ALA A 43 -1.59 -12.04 -1.47
CA ALA A 43 -0.90 -11.97 -0.21
C ALA A 43 -1.76 -11.21 0.79
N GLN A 44 -1.61 -11.57 2.06
CA GLN A 44 -2.29 -10.88 3.15
C GLN A 44 -1.30 -9.95 3.82
N ILE A 45 -1.65 -8.68 3.96
CA ILE A 45 -0.79 -7.72 4.61
C ILE A 45 -1.64 -6.85 5.54
N ASN A 46 -1.15 -6.67 6.75
CA ASN A 46 -1.79 -5.81 7.73
C ASN A 46 -0.88 -4.60 7.97
N LEU A 47 -1.27 -3.46 7.43
CA LEU A 47 -0.43 -2.27 7.55
C LEU A 47 -0.37 -1.71 8.96
N ALA A 48 -1.26 -2.14 9.85
CA ALA A 48 -1.18 -1.75 11.24
C ALA A 48 -0.16 -2.59 12.02
N ASP A 49 0.40 -3.62 11.39
CA ASP A 49 1.34 -4.53 12.04
C ASP A 49 2.66 -4.51 11.28
N PRO A 50 3.69 -3.85 11.81
CA PRO A 50 4.99 -3.78 11.13
C PRO A 50 5.59 -5.15 10.80
N ASP A 51 5.37 -6.15 11.64
CA ASP A 51 5.91 -7.47 11.36
C ASP A 51 5.23 -8.11 10.15
N SER A 52 3.95 -7.85 9.97
CA SER A 52 3.24 -8.32 8.79
C SER A 52 3.84 -7.70 7.53
N ILE A 53 4.13 -6.40 7.58
CA ILE A 53 4.73 -5.70 6.44
C ILE A 53 6.08 -6.30 6.11
N ARG A 54 6.93 -6.47 7.11
CA ARG A 54 8.26 -7.02 6.90
C ARG A 54 8.22 -8.42 6.31
N ARG A 55 7.32 -9.25 6.83
CA ARG A 55 7.21 -10.63 6.36
C ARG A 55 6.83 -10.67 4.88
N VAL A 56 5.82 -9.91 4.50
CA VAL A 56 5.34 -9.92 3.11
C VAL A 56 6.43 -9.44 2.16
N ILE A 57 7.08 -8.34 2.50
CA ILE A 57 8.13 -7.78 1.63
C ILE A 57 9.28 -8.77 1.49
N ARG A 58 9.67 -9.42 2.60
CA ARG A 58 10.79 -10.34 2.57
C ARG A 58 10.47 -11.64 1.85
N GLU A 59 9.22 -12.05 1.86
CA GLU A 59 8.81 -13.25 1.15
C GLU A 59 8.71 -13.00 -0.35
N ILE A 60 8.14 -11.88 -0.73
CA ILE A 60 7.88 -11.60 -2.15
C ILE A 60 9.12 -11.05 -2.84
N LYS A 61 9.89 -10.23 -2.14
CA LYS A 61 11.08 -9.56 -2.69
C LYS A 61 10.75 -8.79 -3.95
N PRO A 62 9.82 -7.83 -3.86
CA PRO A 62 9.39 -7.10 -5.05
C PRO A 62 10.46 -6.13 -5.52
N SER A 63 10.42 -5.80 -6.80
CA SER A 63 11.25 -4.75 -7.37
C SER A 63 10.61 -3.38 -7.18
N ILE A 64 9.28 -3.34 -7.14
CA ILE A 64 8.51 -2.12 -7.00
C ILE A 64 7.39 -2.39 -6.02
N VAL A 65 7.19 -1.46 -5.09
CA VAL A 65 6.06 -1.52 -4.17
C VAL A 65 5.20 -0.28 -4.40
N LEU A 66 3.92 -0.52 -4.69
CA LEU A 66 2.96 0.56 -4.88
C LEU A 66 2.00 0.50 -3.69
N ASN A 67 2.07 1.50 -2.81
CA ASN A 67 1.19 1.53 -1.65
C ASN A 67 0.03 2.47 -1.92
N ALA A 68 -1.10 1.89 -2.29
CA ALA A 68 -2.33 2.63 -2.54
C ALA A 68 -3.32 2.50 -1.39
N ALA A 69 -2.91 1.86 -0.31
CA ALA A 69 -3.78 1.67 0.84
C ALA A 69 -3.64 2.82 1.81
N ALA A 70 -4.75 3.22 2.38
CA ALA A 70 -4.75 4.22 3.44
C ALA A 70 -6.08 4.12 4.16
N TYR A 71 -6.10 4.57 5.41
CA TYR A 71 -7.33 4.59 6.16
C TYR A 71 -8.01 5.92 5.86
N THR A 72 -9.15 5.86 5.18
CA THR A 72 -9.81 7.08 4.71
C THR A 72 -11.18 7.33 5.31
N LYS A 73 -11.68 6.43 6.17
CA LYS A 73 -13.00 6.63 6.77
C LYS A 73 -12.89 7.59 7.95
N VAL A 74 -13.24 8.82 7.69
CA VAL A 74 -13.03 9.90 8.66
C VAL A 74 -13.75 9.66 9.98
N ASP A 75 -15.00 9.22 9.93
CA ASP A 75 -15.75 8.98 11.16
C ASP A 75 -15.11 7.94 12.05
N LYS A 76 -14.64 6.86 11.45
CA LYS A 76 -13.95 5.84 12.20
C LYS A 76 -12.56 6.29 12.60
N ALA A 77 -11.96 7.17 11.81
CA ALA A 77 -10.63 7.68 12.13
C ALA A 77 -10.61 8.41 13.46
N GLU A 78 -11.66 9.13 13.78
CA GLU A 78 -11.74 9.82 15.06
C GLU A 78 -11.78 8.85 16.24
N GLN A 79 -12.41 7.69 16.03
CA GLN A 79 -12.52 6.69 17.07
C GLN A 79 -11.32 5.76 17.13
N GLU A 80 -10.61 5.63 16.02
CA GLU A 80 -9.50 4.69 15.90
C GLU A 80 -8.22 5.42 15.51
N SER A 81 -7.90 6.49 16.22
CA SER A 81 -6.75 7.33 15.88
C SER A 81 -5.44 6.56 15.90
N GLU A 82 -5.29 5.57 16.78
CA GLU A 82 -4.09 4.76 16.82
C GLU A 82 -3.94 3.96 15.54
N LEU A 83 -5.03 3.38 15.06
CA LEU A 83 -5.01 2.59 13.83
C LEU A 83 -4.69 3.47 12.63
N VAL A 84 -5.27 4.66 12.57
CA VAL A 84 -4.99 5.61 11.48
C VAL A 84 -3.52 5.97 11.49
N TYR A 85 -2.95 6.23 12.67
CA TYR A 85 -1.55 6.59 12.78
C TYR A 85 -0.66 5.45 12.29
N ARG A 86 -0.96 4.22 12.66
CA ARG A 86 -0.16 3.08 12.23
C ARG A 86 -0.19 2.90 10.73
N ILE A 87 -1.36 3.04 10.12
CA ILE A 87 -1.50 2.80 8.69
C ILE A 87 -0.97 3.97 7.87
N ASN A 88 -1.23 5.20 8.31
CA ASN A 88 -0.89 6.36 7.50
C ASN A 88 0.45 6.98 7.82
N ALA A 89 1.04 6.67 8.96
CA ALA A 89 2.32 7.26 9.35
C ALA A 89 3.40 6.21 9.57
N ILE A 90 3.13 5.17 10.35
CA ILE A 90 4.18 4.18 10.66
C ILE A 90 4.43 3.24 9.50
N ALA A 91 3.36 2.74 8.87
CA ALA A 91 3.51 1.77 7.78
C ALA A 91 4.36 2.29 6.63
N PRO A 92 4.19 3.54 6.17
CA PRO A 92 5.05 4.05 5.10
C PRO A 92 6.53 4.01 5.46
N GLY A 93 6.86 4.27 6.73
CA GLY A 93 8.24 4.21 7.19
C GLY A 93 8.79 2.79 7.15
N VAL A 94 7.99 1.80 7.57
CA VAL A 94 8.41 0.41 7.54
C VAL A 94 8.59 -0.05 6.10
N LEU A 95 7.66 0.33 5.22
CA LEU A 95 7.77 0.00 3.81
C LEU A 95 9.04 0.60 3.20
N ALA A 96 9.35 1.84 3.57
CA ALA A 96 10.54 2.50 3.05
C ALA A 96 11.81 1.78 3.51
N GLU A 97 11.87 1.37 4.78
CA GLU A 97 13.00 0.62 5.29
C GLU A 97 13.20 -0.67 4.53
N GLU A 98 12.13 -1.44 4.35
CA GLU A 98 12.24 -2.73 3.69
C GLU A 98 12.59 -2.58 2.21
N CYS A 99 12.04 -1.57 1.55
CA CYS A 99 12.35 -1.33 0.16
C CYS A 99 13.81 -0.90 -0.01
N LEU A 100 14.31 -0.11 0.92
CA LEU A 100 15.72 0.29 0.88
C LEU A 100 16.63 -0.93 1.00
N ARG A 101 16.30 -1.87 1.88
CA ARG A 101 17.10 -3.08 2.04
C ARG A 101 17.16 -3.90 0.75
N LEU A 102 16.05 -3.94 0.01
CA LEU A 102 15.97 -4.73 -1.22
C LEU A 102 16.36 -3.92 -2.44
N LYS A 103 16.62 -2.64 -2.28
CA LYS A 103 16.86 -1.71 -3.40
C LYS A 103 15.65 -1.69 -4.32
N ALA A 104 14.47 -1.76 -3.72
CA ALA A 104 13.21 -1.70 -4.45
C ALA A 104 12.72 -0.26 -4.49
N LEU A 105 11.94 0.05 -5.54
CA LEU A 105 11.33 1.36 -5.66
C LEU A 105 10.01 1.35 -4.87
N LEU A 106 9.81 2.35 -4.04
CA LEU A 106 8.56 2.51 -3.31
C LEU A 106 7.83 3.75 -3.82
N ILE A 107 6.59 3.58 -4.20
CA ILE A 107 5.72 4.70 -4.55
C ILE A 107 4.54 4.66 -3.59
N HIS A 108 4.36 5.75 -2.86
CA HIS A 108 3.31 5.86 -1.88
C HIS A 108 2.28 6.85 -2.39
N TYR A 109 1.02 6.41 -2.50
CA TYR A 109 -0.05 7.26 -2.98
C TYR A 109 -0.79 7.84 -1.78
N SER A 110 -0.70 9.16 -1.63
CA SER A 110 -1.33 9.84 -0.53
C SER A 110 -2.79 10.09 -0.83
N THR A 111 -3.61 10.08 0.20
CA THR A 111 -5.02 10.33 0.04
C THR A 111 -5.41 11.72 0.47
N ASP A 112 -4.48 12.61 0.46
CA ASP A 112 -4.71 13.90 0.92
C ASP A 112 -5.54 14.68 0.09
N TYR A 113 -6.13 14.19 -0.80
CA TYR A 113 -7.01 14.90 -1.51
C TYR A 113 -7.97 15.53 -0.68
N VAL A 114 -7.87 15.27 0.22
CA VAL A 114 -8.68 15.71 1.03
C VAL A 114 -8.72 16.99 1.38
N PHE A 115 -8.61 17.35 0.95
CA PHE A 115 -8.47 18.32 1.24
C PHE A 115 -8.72 19.14 0.51
N ASP A 116 -9.37 19.08 0.09
CA ASP A 116 -9.54 19.70 -0.34
C ASP A 116 -9.90 20.30 -0.46
N GLY A 117 -10.06 20.69 -0.60
CA GLY A 117 -10.29 21.33 -0.48
C GLY A 117 -10.97 21.86 -0.57
N ASN A 118 -11.21 22.12 -0.59
CA ASN A 118 -11.71 22.70 -0.33
C ASN A 118 -11.91 22.86 0.29
N HIS A 119 -11.76 22.95 0.42
CA HIS A 119 -11.70 23.09 1.24
C HIS A 119 -11.25 23.22 1.75
N THR A 120 -11.02 23.31 1.72
CA THR A 120 -10.37 23.52 2.26
C THR A 120 -9.70 23.19 2.89
N ASN A 121 -9.42 22.96 3.07
CA ASN A 121 -8.72 22.56 3.71
C ASN A 121 -8.08 21.97 3.98
N PRO A 122 -7.60 21.93 4.13
CA PRO A 122 -7.06 21.33 4.41
C PRO A 122 -6.66 20.81 4.82
N TYR A 123 -6.34 20.46 4.84
CA TYR A 123 -6.02 20.03 5.47
C TYR A 123 -5.42 20.19 5.95
#